data_bae088d581c8026f236210118fcae294
#
_entry.id   bae088d581c8026f236210118fcae294
#
_cell.length_a   1.000
_cell.length_b   1.000
_cell.length_c   1.000
_cell.angle_alpha   90.00
_cell.angle_beta   90.00
_cell.angle_gamma   90.00
#
_symmetry.space_group_name_H-M   'P 1'
#
loop_
_entity.id
_entity.type
_entity.pdbx_description
1 polymer ?
#
loop_
_entity_poly.entity_id
_entity_poly.type
_entity_poly.pdbx_seq_one_letter_code
_entity_poly.pdbx_strand_id
1 'polypeptide(L)'
;MQSLKLDSADLRKIFKNSITVKDISSRFIYQNGDKTVKFINNILITNDYDVMGIQSGDSTGYVIINDLISINGKISKYIKHFEPSDLISETTPLIDIFQLLKEKERIFVLSKNKIDRIVTRSDLQKAPVRMLIFGFISILEMYFLSII
;
A
#
# COMPACT_ATOMS: atom_id res chain seq x y z
N MET A 1 -41.93 -12.39 -7.92
CA MET A 1 -40.47 -12.32 -7.73
C MET A 1 -39.97 -11.03 -8.39
N GLN A 2 -39.77 -9.96 -7.61
CA GLN A 2 -39.19 -8.73 -8.16
C GLN A 2 -37.71 -9.04 -8.44
N SER A 3 -37.33 -9.03 -9.71
CA SER A 3 -35.91 -9.05 -10.06
C SER A 3 -35.29 -7.76 -9.52
N LEU A 4 -34.39 -7.88 -8.56
CA LEU A 4 -33.50 -6.78 -8.16
C LEU A 4 -32.68 -6.37 -9.40
N LYS A 5 -33.18 -5.34 -10.09
CA LYS A 5 -32.38 -4.66 -11.13
C LYS A 5 -31.35 -3.81 -10.38
N LEU A 6 -30.15 -4.35 -10.22
CA LEU A 6 -28.99 -3.56 -9.84
C LEU A 6 -28.71 -2.55 -10.98
N ASP A 7 -28.79 -1.28 -10.68
CA ASP A 7 -28.43 -0.25 -11.64
C ASP A 7 -26.90 0.01 -11.62
N SER A 8 -26.42 0.82 -12.53
CA SER A 8 -24.98 1.13 -12.64
C SER A 8 -24.45 1.86 -11.40
N ALA A 9 -25.29 2.65 -10.71
CA ALA A 9 -24.89 3.36 -9.49
C ALA A 9 -24.68 2.39 -8.32
N ASP A 10 -25.56 1.39 -8.19
CA ASP A 10 -25.43 0.33 -7.17
C ASP A 10 -24.16 -0.50 -7.38
N LEU A 11 -23.89 -0.90 -8.62
CA LEU A 11 -22.69 -1.66 -8.97
C LEU A 11 -21.41 -0.85 -8.70
N ARG A 12 -21.39 0.44 -9.05
CA ARG A 12 -20.27 1.33 -8.77
C ARG A 12 -19.97 1.42 -7.29
N LYS A 13 -20.99 1.54 -6.45
CA LYS A 13 -20.84 1.57 -4.98
C LYS A 13 -20.28 0.26 -4.45
N ILE A 14 -20.77 -0.88 -4.93
CA ILE A 14 -20.27 -2.20 -4.55
C ILE A 14 -18.79 -2.33 -4.93
N PHE A 15 -18.41 -2.05 -6.16
CA PHE A 15 -17.02 -2.15 -6.61
C PHE A 15 -16.09 -1.19 -5.87
N LYS A 16 -16.53 0.03 -5.61
CA LYS A 16 -15.74 1.02 -4.88
C LYS A 16 -15.38 0.54 -3.47
N ASN A 17 -16.30 -0.14 -2.78
CA ASN A 17 -16.14 -0.50 -1.37
C ASN A 17 -15.67 -1.94 -1.14
N SER A 18 -15.75 -2.82 -2.14
CA SER A 18 -15.45 -4.24 -1.96
C SER A 18 -13.96 -4.57 -2.08
N ILE A 19 -13.19 -3.78 -2.81
CA ILE A 19 -11.75 -3.97 -2.98
C ILE A 19 -11.02 -2.83 -2.27
N THR A 20 -10.21 -3.19 -1.30
CA THR A 20 -9.49 -2.24 -0.45
C THR A 20 -7.98 -2.35 -0.64
N VAL A 21 -7.25 -1.41 -0.09
CA VAL A 21 -5.78 -1.42 -0.12
C VAL A 21 -5.19 -2.67 0.50
N LYS A 22 -5.88 -3.29 1.46
CA LYS A 22 -5.46 -4.55 2.06
C LYS A 22 -5.26 -5.64 1.00
N ASP A 23 -6.11 -5.68 -0.02
CA ASP A 23 -6.10 -6.72 -1.06
C ASP A 23 -4.84 -6.69 -1.93
N ILE A 24 -4.14 -5.56 -2.01
CA ILE A 24 -2.92 -5.42 -2.79
C ILE A 24 -1.67 -5.15 -1.94
N SER A 25 -1.83 -4.70 -0.70
CA SER A 25 -0.70 -4.36 0.16
C SER A 25 0.13 -5.60 0.52
N SER A 26 1.41 -5.39 0.72
CA SER A 26 2.34 -6.41 1.19
C SER A 26 2.65 -6.22 2.67
N ARG A 27 3.11 -7.27 3.32
CA ARG A 27 3.54 -7.20 4.72
C ARG A 27 4.76 -6.30 4.84
N PHE A 28 4.73 -5.40 5.82
CA PHE A 28 5.84 -4.52 6.15
C PHE A 28 6.62 -5.10 7.34
N ILE A 29 7.91 -5.40 7.12
CA ILE A 29 8.74 -6.15 8.07
C ILE A 29 9.59 -5.17 8.86
N TYR A 30 9.74 -5.43 10.17
CA TYR A 30 10.54 -4.65 11.09
C TYR A 30 11.79 -5.40 11.52
N GLN A 31 12.86 -4.65 11.74
CA GLN A 31 14.09 -5.11 12.39
C GLN A 31 14.39 -4.22 13.59
N ASN A 32 15.22 -4.75 14.51
CA ASN A 32 15.64 -4.02 15.70
C ASN A 32 16.63 -2.90 15.33
N GLY A 33 16.48 -1.73 15.97
CA GLY A 33 17.35 -0.57 15.78
C GLY A 33 18.79 -0.75 16.27
N ASP A 34 19.06 -1.80 17.03
CA ASP A 34 20.44 -2.14 17.46
C ASP A 34 21.28 -2.77 16.35
N LYS A 35 20.65 -3.18 15.25
CA LYS A 35 21.35 -3.74 14.09
C LYS A 35 22.19 -2.67 13.39
N THR A 36 23.24 -3.13 12.73
CA THR A 36 24.11 -2.24 11.95
C THR A 36 23.49 -1.91 10.59
N VAL A 37 23.88 -0.77 10.04
CA VAL A 37 23.51 -0.39 8.67
C VAL A 37 23.86 -1.50 7.69
N LYS A 38 25.04 -2.09 7.81
CA LYS A 38 25.50 -3.19 6.94
C LYS A 38 24.57 -4.40 7.02
N PHE A 39 24.12 -4.78 8.21
CA PHE A 39 23.21 -5.90 8.42
C PHE A 39 21.86 -5.63 7.73
N ILE A 40 21.29 -4.46 7.95
CA ILE A 40 20.01 -4.06 7.34
C ILE A 40 20.13 -3.99 5.82
N ASN A 41 21.20 -3.39 5.32
CA ASN A 41 21.42 -3.28 3.88
C ASN A 41 21.53 -4.67 3.20
N ASN A 42 22.18 -5.63 3.84
CA ASN A 42 22.26 -7.00 3.34
C ASN A 42 20.88 -7.66 3.25
N ILE A 43 20.02 -7.46 4.24
CA ILE A 43 18.65 -7.99 4.22
C ILE A 43 17.84 -7.35 3.08
N LEU A 44 17.92 -6.04 2.92
CA LEU A 44 17.24 -5.31 1.85
C LEU A 44 17.65 -5.84 0.46
N ILE A 45 18.94 -5.99 0.23
CA ILE A 45 19.48 -6.50 -1.04
C ILE A 45 19.06 -7.95 -1.27
N THR A 46 19.22 -8.81 -0.27
CA THR A 46 18.93 -10.25 -0.40
C THR A 46 17.46 -10.53 -0.71
N ASN A 47 16.56 -9.74 -0.16
CA ASN A 47 15.11 -9.90 -0.34
C ASN A 47 14.53 -8.99 -1.41
N ASP A 48 15.36 -8.19 -2.07
CA ASP A 48 14.92 -7.20 -3.06
C ASP A 48 13.87 -6.22 -2.49
N TYR A 49 14.15 -5.75 -1.28
CA TYR A 49 13.32 -4.75 -0.61
C TYR A 49 13.92 -3.35 -0.75
N ASP A 50 13.08 -2.36 -0.99
CA ASP A 50 13.49 -0.94 -1.04
C ASP A 50 13.42 -0.27 0.32
N VAL A 51 12.59 -0.77 1.22
CA VAL A 51 12.26 -0.15 2.51
C VAL A 51 12.08 -1.22 3.58
N MET A 52 12.44 -0.87 4.81
CA MET A 52 12.28 -1.73 5.97
C MET A 52 11.89 -0.93 7.20
N GLY A 53 11.00 -1.51 8.01
CA GLY A 53 10.64 -0.96 9.30
C GLY A 53 11.75 -1.18 10.33
N ILE A 54 11.93 -0.21 11.21
CA ILE A 54 12.89 -0.28 12.31
C ILE A 54 12.17 0.02 13.60
N GLN A 55 12.35 -0.87 14.58
CA GLN A 55 11.88 -0.67 15.94
C GLN A 55 13.06 -0.40 16.85
N SER A 56 13.06 0.74 17.53
CA SER A 56 14.08 1.12 18.50
C SER A 56 13.40 1.54 19.80
N GLY A 57 13.39 0.63 20.77
CA GLY A 57 12.62 0.83 22.01
C GLY A 57 11.12 0.95 21.72
N ASP A 58 10.50 2.01 22.21
CA ASP A 58 9.08 2.33 21.97
C ASP A 58 8.85 3.10 20.66
N SER A 59 9.90 3.45 19.95
CA SER A 59 9.85 4.22 18.71
C SER A 59 9.90 3.30 17.50
N THR A 60 9.07 3.59 16.51
CA THR A 60 9.06 2.91 15.21
C THR A 60 9.27 3.90 14.08
N GLY A 61 9.92 3.44 13.05
CA GLY A 61 10.16 4.22 11.84
C GLY A 61 10.57 3.31 10.70
N TYR A 62 11.20 3.85 9.69
CA TYR A 62 11.65 3.10 8.53
C TYR A 62 12.95 3.64 7.97
N VAL A 63 13.59 2.82 7.14
CA VAL A 63 14.77 3.19 6.36
C VAL A 63 14.56 2.80 4.91
N ILE A 64 15.16 3.57 4.00
CA ILE A 64 15.12 3.34 2.56
C ILE A 64 16.50 2.93 2.10
N ILE A 65 16.61 1.92 1.23
CA ILE A 65 17.89 1.36 0.79
C ILE A 65 18.82 2.42 0.20
N ASN A 66 18.29 3.36 -0.58
CA ASN A 66 19.11 4.40 -1.21
C ASN A 66 19.75 5.36 -0.21
N ASP A 67 19.17 5.52 0.98
CA ASP A 67 19.67 6.38 2.03
C ASP A 67 20.79 5.73 2.85
N LEU A 68 21.00 4.41 2.66
CA LEU A 68 22.01 3.64 3.39
C LEU A 68 23.37 3.55 2.68
N ILE A 69 23.52 4.23 1.56
CA ILE A 69 24.75 4.22 0.80
C ILE A 69 25.81 5.06 1.53
N SER A 70 27.00 4.49 1.71
CA SER A 70 28.15 5.16 2.33
C SER A 70 27.98 5.61 3.78
N ILE A 71 27.03 5.01 4.51
CA ILE A 71 26.85 5.27 5.94
C ILE A 71 27.15 4.02 6.76
N ASN A 72 27.55 4.21 8.02
CA ASN A 72 27.95 3.16 8.95
C ASN A 72 27.33 3.36 10.33
N GLY A 73 27.43 2.34 11.16
CA GLY A 73 26.99 2.37 12.54
C GLY A 73 25.66 1.69 12.77
N LYS A 74 25.00 2.03 13.87
CA LYS A 74 23.68 1.49 14.20
C LYS A 74 22.60 2.12 13.34
N ILE A 75 21.67 1.29 12.87
CA ILE A 75 20.57 1.74 12.02
C ILE A 75 19.64 2.73 12.73
N SER A 76 19.53 2.67 14.05
CA SER A 76 18.72 3.59 14.86
C SER A 76 19.03 5.07 14.64
N LYS A 77 20.25 5.40 14.19
CA LYS A 77 20.67 6.77 13.90
C LYS A 77 20.06 7.34 12.61
N TYR A 78 19.52 6.51 11.75
CA TYR A 78 19.08 6.87 10.40
C TYR A 78 17.60 6.62 10.14
N ILE A 79 16.83 6.38 11.19
CA ILE A 79 15.40 6.10 11.12
C ILE A 79 14.65 7.35 10.66
N LYS A 80 13.80 7.17 9.65
CA LYS A 80 12.79 8.15 9.26
C LYS A 80 11.49 7.89 10.02
N HIS A 81 10.84 8.95 10.45
CA HIS A 81 9.54 8.85 11.11
C HIS A 81 8.42 8.76 10.07
N PHE A 82 7.35 8.04 10.42
CA PHE A 82 6.14 8.00 9.62
C PHE A 82 5.43 9.35 9.68
N GLU A 83 5.18 9.93 8.52
CA GLU A 83 4.39 11.16 8.41
C GLU A 83 2.90 10.81 8.23
N PRO A 84 1.97 11.55 8.86
CA PRO A 84 0.53 11.27 8.70
C PRO A 84 0.07 11.23 7.24
N SER A 85 0.69 12.04 6.37
CA SER A 85 0.41 12.06 4.93
C SER A 85 0.82 10.80 4.18
N ASP A 86 1.64 9.94 4.80
CA ASP A 86 2.11 8.68 4.21
C ASP A 86 1.32 7.46 4.71
N LEU A 87 0.31 7.69 5.55
CA LEU A 87 -0.46 6.65 6.22
C LEU A 87 -1.89 6.58 5.71
N ILE A 88 -2.37 5.36 5.50
CA ILE A 88 -3.78 5.09 5.21
C ILE A 88 -4.26 3.88 5.99
N SER A 89 -5.57 3.76 6.16
CA SER A 89 -6.18 2.57 6.75
C SER A 89 -6.22 1.41 5.76
N GLU A 90 -6.11 0.18 6.24
CA GLU A 90 -6.28 -1.04 5.41
C GLU A 90 -7.65 -1.14 4.73
N THR A 91 -8.65 -0.44 5.27
CA THR A 91 -10.01 -0.39 4.72
C THR A 91 -10.22 0.67 3.65
N THR A 92 -9.19 1.45 3.32
CA THR A 92 -9.25 2.47 2.27
C THR A 92 -9.61 1.81 0.94
N PRO A 93 -10.64 2.29 0.22
CA PRO A 93 -10.99 1.76 -1.10
C PRO A 93 -9.80 1.82 -2.05
N LEU A 94 -9.59 0.77 -2.82
CA LEU A 94 -8.45 0.68 -3.74
C LEU A 94 -8.42 1.82 -4.75
N ILE A 95 -9.59 2.29 -5.19
CA ILE A 95 -9.68 3.38 -6.16
C ILE A 95 -9.03 4.68 -5.65
N ASP A 96 -9.05 4.92 -4.34
CA ASP A 96 -8.47 6.13 -3.74
C ASP A 96 -6.93 6.10 -3.71
N ILE A 97 -6.34 4.91 -3.88
CA ILE A 97 -4.89 4.72 -3.88
C ILE A 97 -4.22 5.23 -5.16
N PHE A 98 -4.92 5.18 -6.28
CA PHE A 98 -4.36 5.58 -7.58
C PHE A 98 -3.84 7.02 -7.55
N GLN A 99 -4.61 7.93 -6.96
CA GLN A 99 -4.19 9.34 -6.87
C GLN A 99 -2.99 9.51 -5.95
N LEU A 100 -2.97 8.81 -4.82
CA LEU A 100 -1.87 8.89 -3.86
C LEU A 100 -0.56 8.36 -4.45
N LEU A 101 -0.61 7.26 -5.21
CA LEU A 101 0.58 6.66 -5.83
C LEU A 101 1.09 7.41 -7.06
N LYS A 102 0.35 8.39 -7.57
CA LYS A 102 0.89 9.34 -8.56
C LYS A 102 1.94 10.27 -7.95
N GLU A 103 1.71 10.68 -6.72
CA GLU A 103 2.54 11.65 -6.00
C GLU A 103 3.61 11.00 -5.13
N LYS A 104 3.34 9.77 -4.67
CA LYS A 104 4.18 9.04 -3.71
C LYS A 104 4.62 7.69 -4.28
N GLU A 105 5.85 7.31 -3.98
CA GLU A 105 6.38 6.00 -4.36
C GLU A 105 5.82 4.87 -3.51
N ARG A 106 5.49 5.16 -2.27
CA ARG A 106 4.99 4.21 -1.28
C ARG A 106 4.02 4.84 -0.30
N ILE A 107 3.14 4.01 0.23
CA ILE A 107 2.18 4.41 1.26
C ILE A 107 2.19 3.32 2.32
N PHE A 108 2.27 3.70 3.58
CA PHE A 108 2.21 2.79 4.71
C PHE A 108 0.77 2.57 5.13
N VAL A 109 0.44 1.34 5.51
CA VAL A 109 -0.93 0.93 5.78
C VAL A 109 -1.09 0.54 7.24
N LEU A 110 -2.03 1.20 7.91
CA LEU A 110 -2.44 0.90 9.28
C LEU A 110 -3.44 -0.26 9.29
N SER A 111 -3.08 -1.29 10.04
CA SER A 111 -3.95 -2.43 10.36
C SER A 111 -3.97 -2.60 11.87
N LYS A 112 -5.13 -2.54 12.49
CA LYS A 112 -5.29 -2.71 13.96
C LYS A 112 -4.33 -1.84 14.78
N ASN A 113 -4.24 -0.57 14.46
CA ASN A 113 -3.35 0.41 15.12
C ASN A 113 -1.84 0.16 14.97
N LYS A 114 -1.46 -0.68 14.03
CA LYS A 114 -0.06 -0.94 13.68
C LYS A 114 0.19 -0.66 12.20
N ILE A 115 1.37 -0.12 11.91
CA ILE A 115 1.83 0.02 10.53
C ILE A 115 2.55 -1.28 10.19
N ASP A 116 1.84 -2.24 9.62
CA ASP A 116 2.37 -3.57 9.31
C ASP A 116 2.23 -3.95 7.84
N ARG A 117 1.73 -3.03 7.01
CA ARG A 117 1.59 -3.25 5.58
C ARG A 117 2.08 -2.03 4.80
N ILE A 118 2.43 -2.26 3.56
CA ILE A 118 2.93 -1.24 2.64
C ILE A 118 2.34 -1.48 1.24
N VAL A 119 2.09 -0.42 0.52
CA VAL A 119 1.71 -0.47 -0.88
C VAL A 119 2.63 0.44 -1.71
N THR A 120 3.03 -0.03 -2.86
CA THR A 120 3.88 0.69 -3.81
C THR A 120 3.25 0.67 -5.20
N ARG A 121 3.83 1.43 -6.13
CA ARG A 121 3.34 1.45 -7.53
C ARG A 121 3.36 0.07 -8.19
N SER A 122 4.31 -0.79 -7.84
CA SER A 122 4.37 -2.15 -8.38
C SER A 122 3.16 -3.01 -7.99
N ASP A 123 2.53 -2.72 -6.86
CA ASP A 123 1.33 -3.42 -6.41
C ASP A 123 0.11 -3.15 -7.30
N LEU A 124 0.13 -2.08 -8.10
CA LEU A 124 -0.93 -1.79 -9.07
C LEU A 124 -1.02 -2.81 -10.22
N GLN A 125 -0.05 -3.71 -10.33
CA GLN A 125 -0.07 -4.81 -11.30
C GLN A 125 -0.77 -6.06 -10.78
N LYS A 126 -1.14 -6.10 -9.50
CA LYS A 126 -1.78 -7.26 -8.88
C LYS A 126 -3.21 -7.48 -9.38
N ALA A 127 -3.66 -8.72 -9.32
CA ALA A 127 -4.97 -9.14 -9.83
C ALA A 127 -6.16 -8.33 -9.30
N PRO A 128 -6.26 -7.96 -8.00
CA PRO A 128 -7.38 -7.16 -7.51
C PRO A 128 -7.52 -5.81 -8.23
N VAL A 129 -6.42 -5.17 -8.63
CA VAL A 129 -6.45 -3.93 -9.41
C VAL A 129 -7.07 -4.15 -10.78
N ARG A 130 -6.65 -5.23 -11.46
CA ARG A 130 -7.22 -5.59 -12.76
C ARG A 130 -8.70 -5.90 -12.67
N MET A 131 -9.13 -6.60 -11.63
CA MET A 131 -10.54 -6.88 -11.37
C MET A 131 -11.34 -5.59 -11.15
N LEU A 132 -10.81 -4.64 -10.41
CA LEU A 132 -11.45 -3.34 -10.20
C LEU A 132 -11.62 -2.57 -11.51
N ILE A 133 -10.56 -2.48 -12.32
CA ILE A 133 -10.58 -1.79 -13.62
C ILE A 133 -11.59 -2.47 -14.55
N PHE A 134 -11.56 -3.79 -14.64
CA PHE A 134 -12.49 -4.56 -15.47
C PHE A 134 -13.95 -4.33 -15.03
N GLY A 135 -14.21 -4.31 -13.73
CA GLY A 135 -15.54 -4.02 -13.17
C GLY A 135 -16.03 -2.63 -13.55
N PHE A 136 -15.19 -1.59 -13.48
CA PHE A 136 -15.56 -0.25 -13.91
C PHE A 136 -15.81 -0.15 -15.42
N ILE A 137 -15.02 -0.83 -16.24
CA ILE A 137 -15.24 -0.90 -17.68
C ILE A 137 -16.61 -1.54 -17.97
N SER A 138 -16.94 -2.64 -17.29
CA SER A 138 -18.24 -3.31 -17.44
C SER A 138 -19.41 -2.41 -17.05
N ILE A 139 -19.29 -1.62 -15.98
CA ILE A 139 -20.28 -0.64 -15.57
C ILE A 139 -20.44 0.46 -16.64
N LEU A 140 -19.34 0.92 -17.20
CA LEU A 140 -19.34 1.92 -18.27
C LEU A 140 -20.05 1.40 -19.52
N GLU A 141 -19.79 0.16 -19.91
CA GLU A 141 -20.51 -0.50 -21.03
C GLU A 141 -22.02 -0.57 -20.77
N MET A 142 -22.42 -0.98 -19.56
CA MET A 142 -23.83 -0.99 -19.18
C MET A 142 -24.47 0.40 -19.27
N TYR A 143 -23.73 1.43 -18.85
CA TYR A 143 -24.20 2.81 -18.93
C TYR A 143 -24.41 3.26 -20.38
N PHE A 144 -23.44 3.00 -21.27
CA PHE A 144 -23.57 3.32 -22.67
C PHE A 144 -24.72 2.57 -23.35
N LEU A 145 -24.93 1.30 -23.03
CA LEU A 145 -26.05 0.53 -23.57
C LEU A 145 -27.42 1.06 -23.11
N SER A 146 -27.47 1.67 -21.93
CA SER A 146 -28.72 2.27 -21.41
C SER A 146 -29.12 3.58 -22.11
N ILE A 147 -28.18 4.24 -22.77
CA ILE A 147 -28.40 5.49 -23.49
C ILE A 147 -28.92 5.23 -24.91
N ILE A 148 -28.60 4.10 -25.48
CA ILE A 148 -29.06 3.68 -26.82
C ILE A 148 -30.49 3.15 -26.73
#